data_9b7d9dd4363aece3121c8e548d605af3
#
_entry.id   9b7d9dd4363aece3121c8e548d605af3
#
_cell.length_a   1.000
_cell.length_b   1.000
_cell.length_c   1.000
_cell.angle_alpha   90.00
_cell.angle_beta   90.00
_cell.angle_gamma   90.00
#
_symmetry.space_group_name_H-M   'P 1'
#
loop_
_entity.id
_entity.type
_entity.pdbx_description
1 polymer ?
#
loop_
_entity_poly.entity_id
_entity_poly.type
_entity_poly.pdbx_seq_one_letter_code
_entity_poly.pdbx_strand_id
1 'polypeptide(L)'
;PILEQPCALPSEDNYRQRKQQESNPLLRMTPGYEVADTCNLLFEAALDRAFRDLDNWRRGDDLRPLLSRLAEHCFKAGIPEEEAVRQTLMHYYREADEPLVRLTLHNLYGELKGFGTRSSLNKDQETAFRLEEFMKRRYEFRYNTVLGDLEYRQRDSIHFYFQPADQRVRSSIAMKALKEGVRVWDRDITRFLSSDYVPLYNPIEEYLYNTGRWDGKDRIRALADLVPCHNPHWRELFYRWFLGMVAHWRGIDKQHGNNTSPLLVGPQGYRKSTFCRILLPPEL
;
A
#
# COMPACT_ATOMS: atom_id res chain seq x y z
N PRO A 1 -12.43 44.10 11.55
CA PRO A 1 -12.08 44.28 10.15
C PRO A 1 -10.84 43.45 9.81
N ILE A 2 -10.92 42.11 9.88
CA ILE A 2 -9.86 41.17 9.46
C ILE A 2 -10.56 39.93 8.90
N LEU A 3 -11.36 40.11 7.84
CA LEU A 3 -11.97 38.96 7.16
C LEU A 3 -12.36 39.34 5.72
N GLU A 4 -11.40 39.85 4.96
CA GLU A 4 -11.56 40.01 3.51
C GLU A 4 -10.27 39.63 2.77
N GLN A 5 -9.84 38.38 2.94
CA GLN A 5 -9.05 37.71 1.90
C GLN A 5 -9.67 36.35 1.66
N PRO A 6 -10.15 36.04 0.45
CA PRO A 6 -10.57 34.71 0.12
C PRO A 6 -9.34 33.80 0.20
N CYS A 7 -9.43 32.77 1.04
CA CYS A 7 -8.42 31.72 1.11
C CYS A 7 -8.38 31.04 -0.26
N ALA A 8 -7.41 31.39 -1.08
CA ALA A 8 -7.18 30.74 -2.35
C ALA A 8 -6.84 29.27 -2.08
N LEU A 9 -7.71 28.38 -2.52
CA LEU A 9 -7.43 26.94 -2.53
C LEU A 9 -6.15 26.71 -3.33
N PRO A 10 -5.21 25.89 -2.84
CA PRO A 10 -4.03 25.53 -3.61
C PRO A 10 -4.46 25.00 -4.99
N SER A 11 -3.84 25.47 -6.06
CA SER A 11 -4.15 25.00 -7.41
C SER A 11 -3.95 23.48 -7.52
N GLU A 12 -4.76 22.83 -8.36
CA GLU A 12 -4.63 21.38 -8.66
C GLU A 12 -3.20 21.00 -9.07
N ASP A 13 -2.45 21.92 -9.66
CA ASP A 13 -1.06 21.72 -10.06
C ASP A 13 -0.11 21.58 -8.86
N ASN A 14 -0.34 22.31 -7.76
CA ASN A 14 0.45 22.16 -6.54
C ASN A 14 0.19 20.83 -5.85
N TYR A 15 -1.03 20.29 -5.94
CA TYR A 15 -1.38 18.99 -5.39
C TYR A 15 -0.76 17.84 -6.23
N ARG A 16 -0.81 17.96 -7.56
CA ARG A 16 -0.19 17.01 -8.49
C ARG A 16 1.34 17.00 -8.39
N GLN A 17 1.95 18.18 -8.24
CA GLN A 17 3.40 18.28 -8.05
C GLN A 17 3.85 17.70 -6.71
N ARG A 18 3.12 17.92 -5.61
CA ARG A 18 3.41 17.25 -4.33
C ARG A 18 3.26 15.73 -4.42
N LYS A 19 2.20 15.23 -5.06
CA LYS A 19 1.99 13.79 -5.23
C LYS A 19 3.03 13.15 -6.15
N GLN A 20 3.53 13.87 -7.17
CA GLN A 20 4.65 13.43 -7.99
C GLN A 20 5.99 13.44 -7.23
N GLN A 21 6.21 14.39 -6.33
CA GLN A 21 7.39 14.43 -5.45
C GLN A 21 7.33 13.35 -4.37
N GLU A 22 6.15 13.04 -3.81
CA GLU A 22 5.96 11.97 -2.83
C GLU A 22 5.99 10.57 -3.47
N SER A 23 5.63 10.44 -4.75
CA SER A 23 5.66 9.18 -5.51
C SER A 23 6.95 8.94 -6.27
N ASN A 24 7.93 9.84 -6.18
CA ASN A 24 9.21 9.64 -6.84
C ASN A 24 10.09 8.69 -5.98
N PRO A 25 10.26 7.42 -6.40
CA PRO A 25 11.02 6.43 -5.62
C PRO A 25 12.49 6.82 -5.44
N LEU A 26 13.01 7.74 -6.25
CA LEU A 26 14.40 8.22 -6.21
C LEU A 26 14.69 9.19 -5.05
N LEU A 27 13.67 9.73 -4.37
CA LEU A 27 13.84 10.65 -3.22
C LEU A 27 13.75 9.96 -1.86
N ARG A 28 13.41 8.68 -1.82
CA ARG A 28 13.52 7.86 -0.62
C ARG A 28 14.88 7.16 -0.62
N MET A 29 15.87 7.78 -0.02
CA MET A 29 17.09 7.07 0.39
C MET A 29 16.71 6.08 1.50
N THR A 30 16.20 4.92 1.10
CA THR A 30 15.89 3.81 2.00
C THR A 30 17.07 2.83 2.03
N PRO A 31 17.31 2.13 3.15
CA PRO A 31 18.32 1.07 3.26
C PRO A 31 18.20 -0.08 2.24
N GLY A 32 17.20 -0.06 1.38
CA GLY A 32 17.01 -1.01 0.28
C GLY A 32 17.97 -0.86 -0.89
N TYR A 33 18.82 0.18 -0.94
CA TYR A 33 19.74 0.39 -2.06
C TYR A 33 20.79 -0.72 -2.18
N GLU A 34 21.38 -1.13 -1.07
CA GLU A 34 22.37 -2.22 -1.06
C GLU A 34 21.78 -3.57 -1.47
N VAL A 35 20.53 -3.81 -1.12
CA VAL A 35 19.81 -5.05 -1.47
C VAL A 35 19.45 -5.06 -2.97
N ALA A 36 19.04 -3.93 -3.51
CA ALA A 36 18.76 -3.79 -4.93
C ALA A 36 20.02 -4.00 -5.78
N ASP A 37 21.16 -3.45 -5.34
CA ASP A 37 22.45 -3.66 -6.05
C ASP A 37 22.88 -5.13 -6.01
N THR A 38 22.68 -5.81 -4.88
CA THR A 38 22.99 -7.25 -4.77
C THR A 38 22.09 -8.08 -5.69
N CYS A 39 20.79 -7.78 -5.74
CA CYS A 39 19.87 -8.46 -6.66
C CYS A 39 20.22 -8.19 -8.13
N ASN A 40 20.65 -6.99 -8.48
CA ASN A 40 21.10 -6.66 -9.83
C ASN A 40 22.31 -7.52 -10.24
N LEU A 41 23.32 -7.62 -9.37
CA LEU A 41 24.50 -8.45 -9.63
C LEU A 41 24.16 -9.94 -9.76
N LEU A 42 23.26 -10.44 -8.92
CA LEU A 42 22.80 -11.82 -9.00
C LEU A 42 21.99 -12.08 -10.27
N PHE A 43 21.19 -11.12 -10.71
CA PHE A 43 20.41 -11.21 -11.94
C PHE A 43 21.32 -11.22 -13.18
N GLU A 44 22.29 -10.33 -13.25
CA GLU A 44 23.29 -10.33 -14.34
C GLU A 44 24.03 -11.69 -14.42
N ALA A 45 24.47 -12.21 -13.28
CA ALA A 45 25.10 -13.53 -13.23
C ALA A 45 24.15 -14.68 -13.63
N ALA A 46 22.86 -14.57 -13.33
CA ALA A 46 21.83 -15.53 -13.76
C ALA A 46 21.58 -15.43 -15.27
N LEU A 47 21.54 -14.22 -15.80
CA LEU A 47 21.35 -13.92 -17.21
C LEU A 47 22.52 -14.47 -18.04
N ASP A 48 23.77 -14.24 -17.60
CA ASP A 48 24.97 -14.79 -18.25
C ASP A 48 24.99 -16.33 -18.28
N ARG A 49 24.45 -16.97 -17.25
CA ARG A 49 24.30 -18.42 -17.21
C ARG A 49 23.21 -18.89 -18.17
N ALA A 50 22.08 -18.21 -18.21
CA ALA A 50 20.99 -18.53 -19.13
C ALA A 50 21.46 -18.43 -20.59
N PHE A 51 22.30 -17.45 -20.95
CA PHE A 51 22.89 -17.34 -22.27
C PHE A 51 23.85 -18.47 -22.56
N ARG A 52 24.67 -18.89 -21.60
CA ARG A 52 25.58 -20.04 -21.78
C ARG A 52 24.86 -21.37 -21.97
N ASP A 53 23.72 -21.55 -21.37
CA ASP A 53 22.88 -22.74 -21.51
C ASP A 53 22.16 -22.79 -22.88
N LEU A 54 22.12 -21.67 -23.59
CA LEU A 54 21.48 -21.51 -24.90
C LEU A 54 22.52 -21.15 -25.97
N ASP A 55 23.32 -22.13 -26.39
CA ASP A 55 24.51 -21.98 -27.23
C ASP A 55 24.35 -21.11 -28.49
N ASN A 56 23.14 -20.85 -28.98
CA ASN A 56 22.89 -20.09 -30.22
C ASN A 56 21.79 -19.04 -30.12
N TRP A 57 21.30 -18.71 -28.91
CA TRP A 57 20.24 -17.71 -28.77
C TRP A 57 20.79 -16.30 -29.07
N ARG A 58 20.09 -15.55 -29.89
CA ARG A 58 20.43 -14.16 -30.24
C ARG A 58 19.28 -13.22 -29.90
N ARG A 59 19.62 -11.98 -29.67
CA ARG A 59 18.62 -10.92 -29.42
C ARG A 59 17.72 -10.78 -30.63
N GLY A 60 16.40 -10.97 -30.45
CA GLY A 60 15.41 -11.03 -31.54
C GLY A 60 14.83 -12.43 -31.78
N ASP A 61 15.41 -13.48 -31.19
CA ASP A 61 14.84 -14.82 -31.22
C ASP A 61 13.66 -14.93 -30.20
N ASP A 62 12.94 -16.06 -30.26
CA ASP A 62 11.89 -16.35 -29.30
C ASP A 62 12.42 -16.27 -27.86
N LEU A 63 11.77 -15.44 -27.04
CA LEU A 63 12.20 -15.17 -25.67
C LEU A 63 11.90 -16.33 -24.71
N ARG A 64 10.97 -17.21 -25.02
CA ARG A 64 10.49 -18.28 -24.13
C ARG A 64 11.60 -19.23 -23.63
N PRO A 65 12.52 -19.74 -24.48
CA PRO A 65 13.62 -20.56 -24.00
C PRO A 65 14.53 -19.83 -23.03
N LEU A 66 14.82 -18.54 -23.32
CA LEU A 66 15.61 -17.69 -22.44
C LEU A 66 14.92 -17.44 -21.10
N LEU A 67 13.64 -17.10 -21.13
CA LEU A 67 12.85 -16.87 -19.90
C LEU A 67 12.83 -18.11 -19.00
N SER A 68 12.71 -19.30 -19.59
CA SER A 68 12.71 -20.55 -18.83
C SER A 68 14.04 -20.80 -18.12
N ARG A 69 15.16 -20.60 -18.81
CA ARG A 69 16.51 -20.76 -18.21
C ARG A 69 16.81 -19.66 -17.21
N LEU A 70 16.45 -18.44 -17.54
CA LEU A 70 16.64 -17.30 -16.66
C LEU A 70 15.84 -17.46 -15.35
N ALA A 71 14.58 -17.88 -15.42
CA ALA A 71 13.75 -18.17 -14.25
C ALA A 71 14.39 -19.23 -13.35
N GLU A 72 14.91 -20.33 -13.93
CA GLU A 72 15.61 -21.37 -13.19
C GLU A 72 16.86 -20.82 -12.47
N HIS A 73 17.66 -20.03 -13.16
CA HIS A 73 18.89 -19.46 -12.58
C HIS A 73 18.58 -18.39 -11.54
N CYS A 74 17.59 -17.52 -11.77
CA CYS A 74 17.14 -16.53 -10.81
C CYS A 74 16.59 -17.20 -9.54
N PHE A 75 15.77 -18.25 -9.69
CA PHE A 75 15.26 -19.02 -8.57
C PHE A 75 16.38 -19.66 -7.74
N LYS A 76 17.33 -20.32 -8.41
CA LYS A 76 18.50 -20.93 -7.74
C LYS A 76 19.43 -19.90 -7.11
N ALA A 77 19.52 -18.71 -7.68
CA ALA A 77 20.27 -17.58 -7.12
C ALA A 77 19.59 -16.95 -5.90
N GLY A 78 18.31 -17.24 -5.65
CA GLY A 78 17.55 -16.69 -4.54
C GLY A 78 16.99 -15.30 -4.83
N ILE A 79 16.78 -14.96 -6.10
CA ILE A 79 16.14 -13.72 -6.51
C ILE A 79 14.62 -13.89 -6.36
N PRO A 80 13.89 -12.99 -5.65
CA PRO A 80 12.43 -13.05 -5.58
C PRO A 80 11.78 -12.95 -6.97
N GLU A 81 10.62 -13.60 -7.15
CA GLU A 81 9.89 -13.63 -8.43
C GLU A 81 9.62 -12.22 -8.98
N GLU A 82 9.06 -11.33 -8.16
CA GLU A 82 8.77 -9.94 -8.53
C GLU A 82 10.00 -9.19 -9.04
N GLU A 83 11.12 -9.40 -8.37
CA GLU A 83 12.39 -8.77 -8.74
C GLU A 83 12.96 -9.37 -10.04
N ALA A 84 12.86 -10.67 -10.22
CA ALA A 84 13.24 -11.33 -11.47
C ALA A 84 12.39 -10.85 -12.65
N VAL A 85 11.07 -10.69 -12.46
CA VAL A 85 10.17 -10.11 -13.45
C VAL A 85 10.58 -8.67 -13.78
N ARG A 86 10.79 -7.83 -12.75
CA ARG A 86 11.16 -6.43 -12.91
C ARG A 86 12.47 -6.28 -13.71
N GLN A 87 13.49 -7.01 -13.33
CA GLN A 87 14.79 -6.99 -14.01
C GLN A 87 14.66 -7.47 -15.46
N THR A 88 13.93 -8.55 -15.70
CA THR A 88 13.70 -9.08 -17.05
C THR A 88 13.01 -8.05 -17.95
N LEU A 89 11.97 -7.38 -17.44
CA LEU A 89 11.26 -6.34 -18.18
C LEU A 89 12.13 -5.10 -18.43
N MET A 90 13.03 -4.76 -17.53
CA MET A 90 13.99 -3.66 -17.75
C MET A 90 15.00 -4.01 -18.86
N HIS A 91 15.53 -5.22 -18.87
CA HIS A 91 16.51 -5.66 -19.89
C HIS A 91 15.90 -5.85 -21.29
N TYR A 92 14.64 -6.30 -21.35
CA TYR A 92 13.94 -6.66 -22.59
C TYR A 92 12.66 -5.86 -22.82
N TYR A 93 12.59 -4.60 -22.35
CA TYR A 93 11.36 -3.80 -22.37
C TYR A 93 10.73 -3.59 -23.75
N ARG A 94 11.50 -3.77 -24.84
CA ARG A 94 11.00 -3.66 -26.23
C ARG A 94 10.57 -4.99 -26.82
N GLU A 95 11.06 -6.08 -26.28
CA GLU A 95 10.92 -7.43 -26.85
C GLU A 95 10.07 -8.31 -25.95
N ALA A 96 9.95 -7.96 -24.67
CA ALA A 96 9.21 -8.73 -23.68
C ALA A 96 7.74 -8.34 -23.65
N ASP A 97 6.89 -9.34 -23.83
CA ASP A 97 5.47 -9.26 -23.48
C ASP A 97 5.35 -9.45 -21.95
N GLU A 98 4.94 -8.40 -21.23
CA GLU A 98 4.84 -8.46 -19.76
C GLU A 98 3.98 -9.62 -19.27
N PRO A 99 2.78 -9.91 -19.81
CA PRO A 99 1.99 -11.07 -19.44
C PRO A 99 2.73 -12.40 -19.63
N LEU A 100 3.47 -12.54 -20.73
CA LEU A 100 4.28 -13.74 -21.00
C LEU A 100 5.40 -13.92 -19.98
N VAL A 101 6.12 -12.86 -19.67
CA VAL A 101 7.20 -12.87 -18.67
C VAL A 101 6.66 -13.27 -17.31
N ARG A 102 5.60 -12.59 -16.83
CA ARG A 102 4.96 -12.89 -15.55
C ARG A 102 4.47 -14.32 -15.46
N LEU A 103 3.76 -14.79 -16.47
CA LEU A 103 3.22 -16.15 -16.49
C LEU A 103 4.33 -17.21 -16.48
N THR A 104 5.36 -17.01 -17.29
CA THR A 104 6.47 -17.98 -17.39
C THR A 104 7.26 -18.06 -16.08
N LEU A 105 7.61 -16.91 -15.49
CA LEU A 105 8.33 -16.89 -14.21
C LEU A 105 7.47 -17.45 -13.10
N HIS A 106 6.21 -17.06 -13.01
CA HIS A 106 5.28 -17.55 -11.98
C HIS A 106 5.15 -19.07 -11.98
N ASN A 107 4.91 -19.67 -13.14
CA ASN A 107 4.77 -21.11 -13.26
C ASN A 107 6.05 -21.84 -12.82
N LEU A 108 7.22 -21.38 -13.29
CA LEU A 108 8.49 -22.00 -12.95
C LEU A 108 8.86 -21.83 -11.47
N TYR A 109 8.64 -20.65 -10.90
CA TYR A 109 8.87 -20.43 -9.48
C TYR A 109 7.96 -21.30 -8.59
N GLY A 110 6.75 -21.62 -9.06
CA GLY A 110 5.84 -22.54 -8.38
C GLY A 110 6.25 -24.01 -8.45
N GLU A 111 6.93 -24.44 -9.53
CA GLU A 111 7.31 -25.83 -9.76
C GLU A 111 8.70 -26.19 -9.22
N LEU A 112 9.63 -25.24 -9.22
CA LEU A 112 11.02 -25.45 -8.84
C LEU A 112 11.19 -25.67 -7.34
N LYS A 113 12.20 -26.47 -6.99
CA LYS A 113 12.64 -26.70 -5.60
C LYS A 113 14.07 -26.22 -5.40
N GLY A 114 14.38 -25.76 -4.19
CA GLY A 114 15.73 -25.34 -3.84
C GLY A 114 16.00 -23.88 -4.17
N PHE A 115 15.08 -22.99 -3.80
CA PHE A 115 15.27 -21.55 -3.87
C PHE A 115 16.56 -21.14 -3.14
N GLY A 116 17.38 -20.32 -3.79
CA GLY A 116 18.61 -19.78 -3.21
C GLY A 116 19.75 -20.80 -3.03
N THR A 117 19.68 -22.00 -3.61
CA THR A 117 20.74 -23.04 -3.45
C THR A 117 22.07 -22.64 -4.04
N ARG A 118 22.11 -21.69 -4.96
CA ARG A 118 23.32 -21.12 -5.58
C ARG A 118 23.53 -19.65 -5.25
N SER A 119 22.86 -19.16 -4.25
CA SER A 119 22.98 -17.76 -3.83
C SER A 119 24.33 -17.51 -3.18
N SER A 120 24.95 -16.40 -3.54
CA SER A 120 26.09 -15.85 -2.81
C SER A 120 25.68 -15.00 -1.60
N LEU A 121 24.37 -14.87 -1.37
CA LEU A 121 23.82 -14.16 -0.24
C LEU A 121 24.17 -14.85 1.09
N ASN A 122 24.37 -14.07 2.11
CA ASN A 122 24.48 -14.62 3.46
C ASN A 122 23.11 -15.15 3.92
N LYS A 123 23.11 -15.97 4.98
CA LYS A 123 21.88 -16.59 5.49
C LYS A 123 20.80 -15.60 5.91
N ASP A 124 21.21 -14.45 6.40
CA ASP A 124 20.26 -13.42 6.87
C ASP A 124 19.59 -12.72 5.68
N GLN A 125 20.34 -12.43 4.63
CA GLN A 125 19.83 -11.89 3.36
C GLN A 125 18.86 -12.88 2.70
N GLU A 126 19.24 -14.15 2.59
CA GLU A 126 18.38 -15.19 2.05
C GLU A 126 17.07 -15.32 2.84
N THR A 127 17.16 -15.25 4.17
CA THR A 127 15.98 -15.30 5.05
C THR A 127 15.08 -14.09 4.83
N ALA A 128 15.65 -12.89 4.68
CA ALA A 128 14.90 -11.67 4.44
C ALA A 128 14.12 -11.75 3.10
N PHE A 129 14.76 -12.20 2.02
CA PHE A 129 14.10 -12.36 0.72
C PHE A 129 12.99 -13.40 0.75
N ARG A 130 13.23 -14.55 1.38
CA ARG A 130 12.21 -15.60 1.52
C ARG A 130 11.02 -15.13 2.35
N LEU A 131 11.28 -14.34 3.39
CA LEU A 131 10.23 -13.72 4.19
C LEU A 131 9.40 -12.76 3.35
N GLU A 132 10.05 -11.86 2.63
CA GLU A 132 9.38 -10.87 1.79
C GLU A 132 8.47 -11.55 0.75
N GLU A 133 8.99 -12.56 0.04
CA GLU A 133 8.23 -13.33 -0.93
C GLU A 133 7.03 -14.04 -0.30
N PHE A 134 7.24 -14.72 0.84
CA PHE A 134 6.16 -15.37 1.59
C PHE A 134 5.07 -14.37 1.98
N MET A 135 5.46 -13.20 2.54
CA MET A 135 4.53 -12.18 2.98
C MET A 135 3.72 -11.60 1.81
N LYS A 136 4.38 -11.20 0.72
CA LYS A 136 3.72 -10.64 -0.46
C LYS A 136 2.80 -11.64 -1.17
N ARG A 137 3.18 -12.91 -1.23
CA ARG A 137 2.38 -13.96 -1.86
C ARG A 137 1.10 -14.27 -1.08
N ARG A 138 1.19 -14.33 0.25
CA ARG A 138 0.10 -14.81 1.11
C ARG A 138 -0.79 -13.71 1.65
N TYR A 139 -0.23 -12.52 1.84
CA TYR A 139 -0.88 -11.45 2.57
C TYR A 139 -0.79 -10.12 1.83
N GLU A 140 -1.70 -9.26 2.18
CA GLU A 140 -1.65 -7.84 1.87
C GLU A 140 -1.78 -7.08 3.18
N PHE A 141 -0.89 -6.12 3.40
CA PHE A 141 -0.82 -5.33 4.62
C PHE A 141 -0.99 -3.86 4.30
N ARG A 142 -1.50 -3.11 5.26
CA ARG A 142 -1.51 -1.66 5.25
C ARG A 142 -1.47 -1.13 6.68
N TYR A 143 -0.89 0.02 6.88
CA TYR A 143 -0.90 0.70 8.17
C TYR A 143 -1.94 1.81 8.15
N ASN A 144 -3.00 1.66 8.93
CA ASN A 144 -4.06 2.65 9.06
C ASN A 144 -3.57 3.82 9.91
N THR A 145 -3.33 4.97 9.28
CA THR A 145 -2.76 6.15 9.95
C THR A 145 -3.74 6.86 10.86
N VAL A 146 -5.05 6.61 10.72
CA VAL A 146 -6.10 7.20 11.57
C VAL A 146 -6.27 6.39 12.85
N LEU A 147 -6.33 5.07 12.73
CA LEU A 147 -6.45 4.17 13.88
C LEU A 147 -5.10 3.91 14.57
N GLY A 148 -3.98 4.12 13.87
CA GLY A 148 -2.65 3.78 14.35
C GLY A 148 -2.40 2.27 14.39
N ASP A 149 -3.15 1.49 13.62
CA ASP A 149 -3.14 0.04 13.63
C ASP A 149 -2.68 -0.55 12.30
N LEU A 150 -2.00 -1.69 12.41
CA LEU A 150 -1.67 -2.53 11.27
C LEU A 150 -2.89 -3.37 10.87
N GLU A 151 -3.24 -3.32 9.60
CA GLU A 151 -4.31 -4.12 9.02
C GLU A 151 -3.75 -5.11 7.98
N TYR A 152 -4.39 -6.26 7.85
CA TYR A 152 -4.03 -7.27 6.88
C TYR A 152 -5.24 -7.95 6.26
N ARG A 153 -5.05 -8.52 5.09
CA ARG A 153 -5.95 -9.53 4.50
C ARG A 153 -5.14 -10.67 3.90
N GLN A 154 -5.71 -11.86 3.85
CA GLN A 154 -5.11 -13.00 3.15
C GLN A 154 -5.55 -12.96 1.69
N ARG A 155 -4.60 -13.11 0.75
CA ARG A 155 -4.92 -13.07 -0.69
C ARG A 155 -5.81 -14.23 -1.13
N ASP A 156 -5.62 -15.41 -0.54
CA ASP A 156 -6.36 -16.63 -0.86
C ASP A 156 -7.66 -16.77 -0.05
N SER A 157 -8.09 -15.74 0.66
CA SER A 157 -9.29 -15.77 1.48
C SER A 157 -10.50 -15.27 0.72
N ILE A 158 -11.66 -15.87 0.99
CA ILE A 158 -12.96 -15.35 0.56
C ILE A 158 -13.33 -14.03 1.25
N HIS A 159 -12.61 -13.66 2.33
CA HIS A 159 -12.80 -12.41 3.04
C HIS A 159 -11.93 -11.33 2.43
N PHE A 160 -12.58 -10.41 1.71
CA PHE A 160 -11.90 -9.33 0.99
C PHE A 160 -11.60 -8.10 1.84
N TYR A 161 -12.09 -8.04 3.08
CA TYR A 161 -11.89 -6.90 3.97
C TYR A 161 -10.60 -7.04 4.79
N PHE A 162 -9.99 -5.90 5.08
CA PHE A 162 -8.84 -5.83 5.97
C PHE A 162 -9.29 -6.03 7.42
N GLN A 163 -8.46 -6.72 8.19
CA GLN A 163 -8.65 -7.01 9.61
C GLN A 163 -7.44 -6.52 10.40
N PRO A 164 -7.60 -6.14 11.68
CA PRO A 164 -6.46 -5.80 12.52
C PRO A 164 -5.46 -6.96 12.64
N ALA A 165 -4.17 -6.65 12.47
CA ALA A 165 -3.08 -7.61 12.61
C ALA A 165 -2.54 -7.59 14.04
N ASP A 166 -3.29 -8.20 14.97
CA ASP A 166 -2.92 -8.34 16.36
C ASP A 166 -1.72 -9.32 16.58
N GLN A 167 -1.27 -9.45 17.81
CA GLN A 167 -0.15 -10.35 18.14
C GLN A 167 -0.44 -11.81 17.79
N ARG A 168 -1.69 -12.26 17.92
CA ARG A 168 -2.08 -13.64 17.58
C ARG A 168 -1.95 -13.89 16.08
N VAL A 169 -2.34 -12.93 15.27
CA VAL A 169 -2.19 -12.98 13.81
C VAL A 169 -0.71 -13.04 13.44
N ARG A 170 0.12 -12.17 14.02
CA ARG A 170 1.58 -12.16 13.78
C ARG A 170 2.23 -13.50 14.09
N SER A 171 1.92 -14.08 15.25
CA SER A 171 2.41 -15.41 15.63
C SER A 171 1.89 -16.50 14.68
N SER A 172 0.64 -16.40 14.22
CA SER A 172 0.09 -17.34 13.22
C SER A 172 0.80 -17.25 11.88
N ILE A 173 1.17 -16.04 11.45
CA ILE A 173 1.97 -15.80 10.25
C ILE A 173 3.35 -16.44 10.39
N ALA A 174 4.04 -16.24 11.53
CA ALA A 174 5.34 -16.84 11.80
C ALA A 174 5.28 -18.38 11.73
N MET A 175 4.26 -18.98 12.33
CA MET A 175 4.06 -20.44 12.29
C MET A 175 3.78 -20.96 10.87
N LYS A 176 3.05 -20.21 10.05
CA LYS A 176 2.81 -20.56 8.63
C LYS A 176 4.09 -20.45 7.82
N ALA A 177 4.88 -19.39 8.03
CA ALA A 177 6.18 -19.19 7.37
C ALA A 177 7.13 -20.38 7.68
N LEU A 178 7.24 -20.79 8.94
CA LEU A 178 8.04 -21.94 9.34
C LEU A 178 7.57 -23.24 8.67
N LYS A 179 6.26 -23.46 8.56
CA LYS A 179 5.71 -24.65 7.87
C LYS A 179 6.04 -24.68 6.38
N GLU A 180 6.18 -23.51 5.75
CA GLU A 180 6.60 -23.38 4.35
C GLU A 180 8.12 -23.36 4.17
N GLY A 181 8.88 -23.61 5.23
CA GLY A 181 10.35 -23.71 5.19
C GLY A 181 11.07 -22.37 5.30
N VAL A 182 10.35 -21.29 5.56
CA VAL A 182 10.94 -19.97 5.82
C VAL A 182 11.33 -19.88 7.30
N ARG A 183 12.63 -19.93 7.59
CA ARG A 183 13.17 -19.93 8.95
C ARG A 183 13.22 -18.53 9.52
N VAL A 184 12.10 -18.04 10.01
CA VAL A 184 11.95 -16.70 10.60
C VAL A 184 11.47 -16.78 12.03
N TRP A 185 11.83 -15.73 12.80
CA TRP A 185 11.36 -15.54 14.17
C TRP A 185 10.31 -14.43 14.21
N ASP A 186 9.54 -14.35 15.28
CA ASP A 186 8.54 -13.31 15.51
C ASP A 186 9.11 -11.89 15.32
N ARG A 187 10.38 -11.69 15.71
CA ARG A 187 11.09 -10.41 15.51
C ARG A 187 11.25 -10.04 14.03
N ASP A 188 11.45 -11.01 13.15
CA ASP A 188 11.66 -10.76 11.72
C ASP A 188 10.32 -10.40 11.06
N ILE A 189 9.25 -11.08 11.46
CA ILE A 189 7.87 -10.71 11.09
C ILE A 189 7.56 -9.29 11.55
N THR A 190 7.85 -8.98 12.82
CA THR A 190 7.60 -7.64 13.37
C THR A 190 8.42 -6.57 12.63
N ARG A 191 9.67 -6.86 12.31
CA ARG A 191 10.54 -5.96 11.53
C ARG A 191 9.97 -5.68 10.15
N PHE A 192 9.53 -6.72 9.43
CA PHE A 192 8.87 -6.58 8.13
C PHE A 192 7.61 -5.72 8.24
N LEU A 193 6.74 -6.00 9.21
CA LEU A 193 5.47 -5.31 9.41
C LEU A 193 5.63 -3.85 9.87
N SER A 194 6.79 -3.50 10.44
CA SER A 194 7.13 -2.13 10.86
C SER A 194 7.97 -1.36 9.84
N SER A 195 8.24 -1.98 8.68
CA SER A 195 9.04 -1.37 7.62
C SER A 195 8.15 -0.68 6.57
N ASP A 196 8.78 0.00 5.64
CA ASP A 196 8.15 0.65 4.48
C ASP A 196 7.59 -0.32 3.42
N TYR A 197 7.80 -1.63 3.59
CA TYR A 197 7.08 -2.66 2.84
C TYR A 197 5.57 -2.64 3.10
N VAL A 198 5.14 -2.08 4.22
CA VAL A 198 3.73 -1.89 4.55
C VAL A 198 3.31 -0.47 4.19
N PRO A 199 2.47 -0.29 3.17
CA PRO A 199 2.03 1.03 2.75
C PRO A 199 1.19 1.71 3.82
N LEU A 200 1.36 3.02 3.93
CA LEU A 200 0.49 3.86 4.74
C LEU A 200 -0.88 3.99 4.07
N TYR A 201 -1.92 3.86 4.85
CA TYR A 201 -3.30 3.95 4.42
C TYR A 201 -4.04 4.98 5.27
N ASN A 202 -4.67 5.95 4.61
CA ASN A 202 -5.55 6.91 5.26
C ASN A 202 -6.97 6.73 4.72
N PRO A 203 -7.90 6.11 5.50
CA PRO A 203 -9.27 5.88 5.05
C PRO A 203 -10.02 7.19 4.74
N ILE A 204 -9.71 8.27 5.43
CA ILE A 204 -10.33 9.58 5.19
C ILE A 204 -9.91 10.13 3.82
N GLU A 205 -8.62 10.07 3.50
CA GLU A 205 -8.13 10.53 2.20
C GLU A 205 -8.69 9.70 1.06
N GLU A 206 -8.75 8.38 1.21
CA GLU A 206 -9.34 7.49 0.21
C GLU A 206 -10.83 7.80 0.01
N TYR A 207 -11.58 7.96 1.10
CA TYR A 207 -12.99 8.35 1.03
C TYR A 207 -13.18 9.67 0.30
N LEU A 208 -12.43 10.71 0.69
CA LEU A 208 -12.52 12.03 0.05
C LEU A 208 -12.09 12.01 -1.42
N TYR A 209 -11.12 11.17 -1.77
CA TYR A 209 -10.71 11.00 -3.16
C TYR A 209 -11.81 10.36 -4.02
N ASN A 210 -12.54 9.38 -3.44
CA ASN A 210 -13.59 8.64 -4.12
C ASN A 210 -14.93 9.40 -4.20
N THR A 211 -15.13 10.48 -3.45
CA THR A 211 -16.38 11.27 -3.51
C THR A 211 -16.57 12.03 -4.83
N GLY A 212 -15.53 12.11 -5.67
CA GLY A 212 -15.60 12.75 -6.97
C GLY A 212 -15.64 14.27 -6.92
N ARG A 213 -16.02 14.89 -8.05
CA ARG A 213 -16.12 16.35 -8.16
C ARG A 213 -17.39 16.86 -7.50
N TRP A 214 -17.28 18.00 -6.83
CA TRP A 214 -18.45 18.71 -6.29
C TRP A 214 -19.39 19.15 -7.41
N ASP A 215 -20.67 18.83 -7.27
CA ASP A 215 -21.75 19.14 -8.22
C ASP A 215 -22.41 20.52 -7.99
N GLY A 216 -21.85 21.34 -7.10
CA GLY A 216 -22.38 22.67 -6.78
C GLY A 216 -23.50 22.68 -5.72
N LYS A 217 -23.95 21.52 -5.22
CA LYS A 217 -25.03 21.45 -4.23
C LYS A 217 -24.53 21.54 -2.81
N ASP A 218 -25.12 22.43 -2.02
CA ASP A 218 -24.83 22.58 -0.60
C ASP A 218 -25.56 21.52 0.24
N ARG A 219 -24.94 20.35 0.38
CA ARG A 219 -25.49 19.24 1.17
C ARG A 219 -25.32 19.46 2.65
N ILE A 220 -24.33 20.24 3.08
CA ILE A 220 -24.05 20.46 4.51
C ILE A 220 -25.18 21.30 5.12
N ARG A 221 -25.57 22.38 4.46
CA ARG A 221 -26.68 23.19 4.96
C ARG A 221 -28.00 22.45 4.85
N ALA A 222 -28.21 21.65 3.79
CA ALA A 222 -29.38 20.80 3.68
C ALA A 222 -29.45 19.75 4.82
N LEU A 223 -28.31 19.19 5.22
CA LEU A 223 -28.22 18.28 6.37
C LEU A 223 -28.52 19.00 7.70
N ALA A 224 -28.02 20.22 7.88
CA ALA A 224 -28.34 21.04 9.05
C ALA A 224 -29.84 21.33 9.18
N ASP A 225 -30.54 21.57 8.07
CA ASP A 225 -31.96 21.85 7.99
C ASP A 225 -32.85 20.67 8.41
N LEU A 226 -32.31 19.42 8.40
CA LEU A 226 -33.00 18.23 8.90
C LEU A 226 -33.09 18.18 10.42
N VAL A 227 -32.32 18.99 11.14
CA VAL A 227 -32.34 19.06 12.60
C VAL A 227 -33.26 20.19 13.03
N PRO A 228 -34.43 19.88 13.64
CA PRO A 228 -35.32 20.93 14.18
C PRO A 228 -34.61 21.65 15.34
N CYS A 229 -34.16 22.86 15.07
CA CYS A 229 -33.41 23.66 16.02
C CYS A 229 -33.98 25.07 16.15
N HIS A 230 -34.12 25.57 17.40
CA HIS A 230 -34.60 26.92 17.66
C HIS A 230 -33.51 27.99 17.57
N ASN A 231 -32.22 27.58 17.44
CA ASN A 231 -31.12 28.54 17.27
C ASN A 231 -31.09 29.07 15.82
N PRO A 232 -31.32 30.36 15.60
CA PRO A 232 -31.35 30.93 14.26
C PRO A 232 -29.99 30.82 13.52
N HIS A 233 -28.91 30.65 14.26
CA HIS A 233 -27.56 30.52 13.72
C HIS A 233 -27.14 29.07 13.51
N TRP A 234 -27.96 28.08 13.84
CA TRP A 234 -27.63 26.65 13.77
C TRP A 234 -27.09 26.25 12.42
N ARG A 235 -27.77 26.61 11.34
CA ARG A 235 -27.42 26.24 9.97
C ARG A 235 -26.03 26.69 9.59
N GLU A 236 -25.66 27.91 9.93
CA GLU A 236 -24.37 28.50 9.61
C GLU A 236 -23.26 27.97 10.55
N LEU A 237 -23.55 27.81 11.84
CA LEU A 237 -22.61 27.22 12.80
C LEU A 237 -22.29 25.77 12.45
N PHE A 238 -23.30 24.98 12.08
CA PHE A 238 -23.13 23.61 11.65
C PHE A 238 -22.27 23.52 10.37
N TYR A 239 -22.53 24.38 9.40
CA TYR A 239 -21.75 24.45 8.16
C TYR A 239 -20.27 24.72 8.46
N ARG A 240 -19.96 25.73 9.23
CA ARG A 240 -18.58 26.08 9.60
C ARG A 240 -17.90 24.97 10.40
N TRP A 241 -18.60 24.38 11.33
CA TRP A 241 -18.09 23.26 12.11
C TRP A 241 -17.75 22.07 11.21
N PHE A 242 -18.65 21.71 10.29
CA PHE A 242 -18.47 20.58 9.38
C PHE A 242 -17.25 20.79 8.46
N LEU A 243 -17.11 21.99 7.91
CA LEU A 243 -15.92 22.33 7.10
C LEU A 243 -14.65 22.31 7.95
N GLY A 244 -14.68 22.80 9.17
CA GLY A 244 -13.56 22.74 10.11
C GLY A 244 -13.16 21.29 10.46
N MET A 245 -14.14 20.41 10.63
CA MET A 245 -13.91 18.98 10.86
C MET A 245 -13.19 18.34 9.67
N VAL A 246 -13.67 18.56 8.44
CA VAL A 246 -13.04 18.01 7.23
C VAL A 246 -11.64 18.61 7.00
N ALA A 247 -11.47 19.91 7.27
CA ALA A 247 -10.17 20.56 7.18
C ALA A 247 -9.15 19.94 8.16
N HIS A 248 -9.60 19.61 9.37
CA HIS A 248 -8.78 18.93 10.36
C HIS A 248 -8.41 17.51 9.90
N TRP A 249 -9.34 16.74 9.38
CA TRP A 249 -9.07 15.41 8.80
C TRP A 249 -8.04 15.44 7.69
N ARG A 250 -8.04 16.50 6.88
CA ARG A 250 -7.06 16.70 5.81
C ARG A 250 -5.73 17.27 6.29
N GLY A 251 -5.57 17.55 7.58
CA GLY A 251 -4.37 18.14 8.15
C GLY A 251 -4.03 19.53 7.57
N ILE A 252 -5.04 20.28 7.08
CA ILE A 252 -4.84 21.60 6.48
C ILE A 252 -4.34 22.59 7.53
N ASP A 253 -4.88 22.52 8.74
CA ASP A 253 -4.43 23.31 9.89
C ASP A 253 -3.82 22.39 10.94
N LYS A 254 -2.49 22.46 11.06
CA LYS A 254 -1.73 21.69 12.06
C LYS A 254 -1.60 22.40 13.41
N GLN A 255 -1.87 23.71 13.44
CA GLN A 255 -1.71 24.53 14.64
C GLN A 255 -2.99 24.64 15.44
N HIS A 256 -4.16 24.66 14.78
CA HIS A 256 -5.45 24.88 15.39
C HIS A 256 -6.37 23.70 15.09
N GLY A 257 -6.54 22.80 16.05
CA GLY A 257 -7.52 21.74 15.94
C GLY A 257 -8.95 22.31 15.95
N ASN A 258 -9.90 21.57 15.38
CA ASN A 258 -11.32 21.91 15.52
C ASN A 258 -11.78 21.64 16.97
N ASN A 259 -11.66 22.64 17.84
CA ASN A 259 -11.98 22.54 19.27
C ASN A 259 -13.49 22.70 19.57
N THR A 260 -14.32 22.80 18.55
CA THR A 260 -15.76 22.96 18.70
C THR A 260 -16.49 21.68 18.33
N SER A 261 -17.56 21.36 19.07
CA SER A 261 -18.44 20.24 18.78
C SER A 261 -19.91 20.69 18.87
N PRO A 262 -20.79 20.25 17.96
CA PRO A 262 -22.20 20.51 18.08
C PRO A 262 -22.79 19.73 19.26
N LEU A 263 -23.48 20.41 20.14
CA LEU A 263 -24.20 19.80 21.25
C LEU A 263 -25.69 19.75 20.93
N LEU A 264 -26.23 18.55 20.74
CA LEU A 264 -27.65 18.33 20.49
C LEU A 264 -28.38 18.10 21.81
N VAL A 265 -29.14 19.08 22.26
CA VAL A 265 -29.94 19.03 23.49
C VAL A 265 -31.43 18.87 23.14
N GLY A 266 -32.12 17.97 23.84
CA GLY A 266 -33.53 17.73 23.61
C GLY A 266 -34.03 16.48 24.34
N PRO A 267 -35.37 16.24 24.39
CA PRO A 267 -35.94 15.08 25.03
C PRO A 267 -35.41 13.73 24.53
N GLN A 268 -35.62 12.70 25.32
CA GLN A 268 -35.31 11.34 24.94
C GLN A 268 -36.18 10.89 23.74
N GLY A 269 -35.65 10.06 22.85
CA GLY A 269 -36.40 9.55 21.71
C GLY A 269 -36.28 10.39 20.41
N TYR A 270 -35.70 11.59 20.47
CA TYR A 270 -35.55 12.50 19.32
C TYR A 270 -34.41 12.13 18.38
N ARG A 271 -33.95 10.89 18.41
CA ARG A 271 -32.94 10.31 17.50
C ARG A 271 -31.62 11.08 17.40
N LYS A 272 -31.22 11.84 18.41
CA LYS A 272 -29.96 12.60 18.45
C LYS A 272 -28.75 11.72 18.19
N SER A 273 -28.63 10.59 18.89
CA SER A 273 -27.52 9.64 18.73
C SER A 273 -27.55 8.96 17.34
N THR A 274 -28.74 8.75 16.76
CA THR A 274 -28.87 8.23 15.41
C THR A 274 -28.32 9.22 14.39
N PHE A 275 -28.68 10.52 14.54
CA PHE A 275 -28.14 11.59 13.70
C PHE A 275 -26.61 11.62 13.76
N CYS A 276 -26.02 11.64 14.96
CA CYS A 276 -24.57 11.64 15.10
C CYS A 276 -23.91 10.42 14.45
N ARG A 277 -24.56 9.26 14.49
CA ARG A 277 -24.03 8.02 13.90
C ARG A 277 -24.06 8.03 12.38
N ILE A 278 -25.11 8.60 11.76
CA ILE A 278 -25.25 8.66 10.30
C ILE A 278 -24.57 9.88 9.67
N LEU A 279 -24.08 10.79 10.51
CA LEU A 279 -23.38 12.00 10.04
C LEU A 279 -22.07 11.67 9.34
N LEU A 280 -21.42 10.60 9.78
CA LEU A 280 -20.17 10.13 9.23
C LEU A 280 -20.44 8.91 8.34
N PRO A 281 -19.64 8.73 7.27
CA PRO A 281 -19.66 7.52 6.48
C PRO A 281 -19.31 6.29 7.34
N PRO A 282 -19.94 5.13 7.05
CA PRO A 282 -19.68 3.91 7.82
C PRO A 282 -18.24 3.41 7.72
N GLU A 283 -17.51 3.86 6.69
CA GLU A 283 -16.12 3.52 6.42
C GLU A 283 -15.13 4.30 7.31
N LEU A 284 -15.57 5.36 7.96
CA LEU A 284 -14.83 6.24 8.86
C LEU A 284 -15.28 6.08 10.31
#